data_2f79461f2563d4603d4f588114ed8d08
#
_entry.id   2f79461f2563d4603d4f588114ed8d08
#
_cell.length_a   1.000
_cell.length_b   1.000
_cell.length_c   1.000
_cell.angle_alpha   90.00
_cell.angle_beta   90.00
_cell.angle_gamma   90.00
#
_symmetry.space_group_name_H-M   'P 1'
#
loop_
_entity.id
_entity.type
_entity.pdbx_description
1 polymer ?
#
loop_
_entity_poly.entity_id
_entity_poly.type
_entity_poly.pdbx_seq_one_letter_code
_entity_poly.pdbx_strand_id
1 'polypeptide(L)'
;MVSYKDLGLVNTREMFAKAIKGGYAIPAFNFNNMEQLQAIIKAAAAEKSPVILQVSKGARNYANATLLRYMAQGAVEYAKELGWEKPQIVLHLDHGDSFELCKNCIDFGFSSVMIDGSALPFEKNIELTKKVVEYAHQFDVTVEGELGVLAGVEDEVAHEHHTYTDPEEVIEFAQKTGCDSLAISIGTSHGAYKFTPAQCTRDENGKLVPPPLAFNVLDAVMEKLPGFPIVLHGSSSVPQDEVDTINMFGGKLPDAIGIPEEQLRKAAKSAVCKINIDSDSRLAMTAAVRRVFAEKPAEFDPRKYLGPARDNMEKLYRHKIVNVLGSAGKAE
;
A
#
# COMPACT_ATOMS: atom_id res chain seq x y z
N MET A 1 8.76 7.51 -24.08
CA MET A 1 9.07 6.99 -22.73
C MET A 1 9.57 8.13 -21.86
N VAL A 2 9.14 8.23 -20.62
CA VAL A 2 9.62 9.19 -19.61
C VAL A 2 10.36 8.37 -18.54
N SER A 3 11.59 8.75 -18.20
CA SER A 3 12.31 8.09 -17.12
C SER A 3 11.78 8.58 -15.77
N TYR A 4 11.60 7.67 -14.81
CA TYR A 4 11.25 8.05 -13.45
C TYR A 4 12.33 8.97 -12.81
N LYS A 5 13.58 8.84 -13.24
CA LYS A 5 14.69 9.69 -12.78
C LYS A 5 14.49 11.14 -13.19
N ASP A 6 13.90 11.38 -14.36
CA ASP A 6 13.58 12.74 -14.85
C ASP A 6 12.46 13.39 -14.03
N LEU A 7 11.64 12.58 -13.33
CA LEU A 7 10.60 13.03 -12.40
C LEU A 7 11.13 13.23 -10.97
N GLY A 8 12.41 12.94 -10.71
CA GLY A 8 13.02 13.01 -9.38
C GLY A 8 12.64 11.85 -8.44
N LEU A 9 12.05 10.78 -8.99
CA LEU A 9 11.66 9.59 -8.25
C LEU A 9 12.84 8.62 -8.05
N VAL A 10 12.72 7.71 -7.10
CA VAL A 10 13.63 6.59 -6.87
C VAL A 10 12.89 5.25 -7.04
N ASN A 11 13.63 4.14 -7.23
CA ASN A 11 13.04 2.81 -7.19
C ASN A 11 13.12 2.19 -5.77
N THR A 12 12.60 0.98 -5.60
CA THR A 12 12.48 0.35 -4.28
C THR A 12 13.75 -0.35 -3.81
N ARG A 13 14.72 -0.61 -4.67
CA ARG A 13 15.84 -1.54 -4.41
C ARG A 13 16.65 -1.19 -3.16
N GLU A 14 17.19 0.03 -3.09
CA GLU A 14 17.95 0.46 -1.92
C GLU A 14 17.07 0.66 -0.69
N MET A 15 15.87 1.17 -0.88
CA MET A 15 14.91 1.41 0.20
C MET A 15 14.55 0.10 0.91
N PHE A 16 14.28 -0.97 0.15
CA PHE A 16 13.94 -2.28 0.71
C PHE A 16 15.12 -2.92 1.43
N ALA A 17 16.32 -2.84 0.87
CA ALA A 17 17.52 -3.32 1.54
C ALA A 17 17.75 -2.65 2.90
N LYS A 18 17.55 -1.33 2.99
CA LYS A 18 17.63 -0.56 4.24
C LYS A 18 16.50 -0.94 5.21
N ALA A 19 15.28 -1.14 4.70
CA ALA A 19 14.12 -1.49 5.51
C ALA A 19 14.30 -2.85 6.20
N ILE A 20 14.73 -3.88 5.45
CA ILE A 20 15.02 -5.22 5.99
C ILE A 20 16.09 -5.13 7.08
N LYS A 21 17.21 -4.48 6.78
CA LYS A 21 18.33 -4.33 7.73
C LYS A 21 17.93 -3.54 8.97
N GLY A 22 17.05 -2.57 8.82
CA GLY A 22 16.62 -1.67 9.89
C GLY A 22 15.39 -2.15 10.68
N GLY A 23 14.75 -3.25 10.28
CA GLY A 23 13.55 -3.78 10.93
C GLY A 23 12.36 -2.82 10.92
N TYR A 24 12.09 -2.22 9.75
CA TYR A 24 10.92 -1.36 9.51
C TYR A 24 10.33 -1.66 8.13
N ALA A 25 9.09 -1.24 7.91
CA ALA A 25 8.46 -1.31 6.60
C ALA A 25 8.25 0.08 6.01
N ILE A 26 8.37 0.21 4.70
CA ILE A 26 8.09 1.43 3.96
C ILE A 26 6.58 1.51 3.74
N PRO A 27 5.94 2.65 4.06
CA PRO A 27 4.54 2.83 3.77
C PRO A 27 4.29 2.89 2.27
N ALA A 28 3.36 2.06 1.79
CA ALA A 28 2.80 2.16 0.45
C ALA A 28 1.36 2.67 0.58
N PHE A 29 1.20 3.98 0.38
CA PHE A 29 -0.08 4.65 0.51
C PHE A 29 -0.73 4.81 -0.86
N ASN A 30 -1.94 4.25 -1.02
CA ASN A 30 -2.75 4.46 -2.21
C ASN A 30 -3.32 5.88 -2.24
N PHE A 31 -3.34 6.49 -3.41
CA PHE A 31 -3.97 7.79 -3.61
C PHE A 31 -4.75 7.86 -4.92
N ASN A 32 -5.82 8.64 -4.92
CA ASN A 32 -6.74 8.83 -6.04
C ASN A 32 -6.87 10.30 -6.45
N ASN A 33 -6.44 11.23 -5.58
CA ASN A 33 -6.65 12.66 -5.75
C ASN A 33 -5.51 13.49 -5.13
N MET A 34 -5.57 14.78 -5.34
CA MET A 34 -4.57 15.74 -4.87
C MET A 34 -4.52 15.84 -3.35
N GLU A 35 -5.65 15.75 -2.65
CA GLU A 35 -5.75 15.89 -1.21
C GLU A 35 -5.04 14.75 -0.48
N GLN A 36 -5.24 13.50 -0.96
CA GLN A 36 -4.51 12.33 -0.46
C GLN A 36 -3.01 12.48 -0.71
N LEU A 37 -2.61 12.85 -1.93
CA LEU A 37 -1.20 13.05 -2.28
C LEU A 37 -0.53 14.10 -1.39
N GLN A 38 -1.17 15.26 -1.19
CA GLN A 38 -0.65 16.32 -0.31
C GLN A 38 -0.47 15.82 1.12
N ALA A 39 -1.45 15.09 1.66
CA ALA A 39 -1.39 14.55 3.01
C ALA A 39 -0.26 13.53 3.18
N ILE A 40 -0.07 12.63 2.19
CA ILE A 40 1.04 11.65 2.17
C ILE A 40 2.39 12.37 2.21
N ILE A 41 2.61 13.33 1.31
CA ILE A 41 3.89 14.02 1.21
C ILE A 41 4.19 14.85 2.47
N LYS A 42 3.20 15.54 3.03
CA LYS A 42 3.36 16.26 4.30
C LYS A 42 3.75 15.33 5.44
N ALA A 43 3.07 14.20 5.57
CA ALA A 43 3.37 13.23 6.60
C ALA A 43 4.78 12.63 6.43
N ALA A 44 5.15 12.22 5.22
CA ALA A 44 6.45 11.63 4.92
C ALA A 44 7.60 12.63 5.15
N ALA A 45 7.45 13.89 4.71
CA ALA A 45 8.42 14.94 4.93
C ALA A 45 8.58 15.28 6.43
N ALA A 46 7.47 15.46 7.15
CA ALA A 46 7.48 15.76 8.58
C ALA A 46 8.17 14.68 9.43
N GLU A 47 7.92 13.41 9.10
CA GLU A 47 8.50 12.26 9.81
C GLU A 47 9.83 11.78 9.21
N LYS A 48 10.34 12.43 8.16
CA LYS A 48 11.55 12.01 7.43
C LYS A 48 11.51 10.51 7.08
N SER A 49 10.41 10.09 6.46
CA SER A 49 10.14 8.71 6.09
C SER A 49 10.20 8.53 4.57
N PRO A 50 10.89 7.49 4.06
CA PRO A 50 10.70 7.09 2.66
C PRO A 50 9.24 6.71 2.43
N VAL A 51 8.73 6.86 1.21
CA VAL A 51 7.32 6.57 0.90
C VAL A 51 7.12 6.02 -0.50
N ILE A 52 6.17 5.13 -0.65
CA ILE A 52 5.68 4.62 -1.93
C ILE A 52 4.30 5.22 -2.19
N LEU A 53 4.22 6.01 -3.25
CA LEU A 53 2.97 6.50 -3.82
C LEU A 53 2.39 5.39 -4.69
N GLN A 54 1.31 4.79 -4.23
CA GLN A 54 0.74 3.60 -4.83
C GLN A 54 -0.52 3.93 -5.62
N VAL A 55 -0.66 3.36 -6.81
CA VAL A 55 -1.75 3.66 -7.75
C VAL A 55 -2.24 2.38 -8.39
N SER A 56 -3.51 2.04 -8.15
CA SER A 56 -4.17 0.96 -8.87
C SER A 56 -4.55 1.38 -10.29
N LYS A 57 -4.94 0.40 -11.12
CA LYS A 57 -5.50 0.64 -12.46
C LYS A 57 -6.70 1.59 -12.40
N GLY A 58 -7.61 1.37 -11.44
CA GLY A 58 -8.80 2.19 -11.22
C GLY A 58 -8.44 3.63 -10.84
N ALA A 59 -7.54 3.81 -9.88
CA ALA A 59 -7.06 5.13 -9.48
C ALA A 59 -6.36 5.88 -10.64
N ARG A 60 -5.56 5.16 -11.44
CA ARG A 60 -4.89 5.72 -12.62
C ARG A 60 -5.90 6.19 -13.68
N ASN A 61 -6.94 5.42 -13.91
CA ASN A 61 -8.00 5.79 -14.86
C ASN A 61 -8.81 6.99 -14.34
N TYR A 62 -9.13 7.01 -13.05
CA TYR A 62 -9.86 8.10 -12.40
C TYR A 62 -9.08 9.43 -12.45
N ALA A 63 -7.80 9.42 -12.08
CA ALA A 63 -6.97 10.61 -12.05
C ALA A 63 -6.50 11.08 -13.43
N ASN A 64 -6.56 10.23 -14.44
CA ASN A 64 -5.91 10.36 -15.76
C ASN A 64 -4.38 10.20 -15.69
N ALA A 65 -3.85 9.32 -16.53
CA ALA A 65 -2.42 8.95 -16.51
C ALA A 65 -1.45 10.14 -16.68
N THR A 66 -1.82 11.12 -17.53
CA THR A 66 -0.99 12.31 -17.76
C THR A 66 -0.98 13.21 -16.54
N LEU A 67 -2.15 13.52 -15.96
CA LEU A 67 -2.23 14.33 -14.74
C LEU A 67 -1.49 13.65 -13.59
N LEU A 68 -1.66 12.34 -13.41
CA LEU A 68 -1.01 11.58 -12.36
C LEU A 68 0.52 11.65 -12.43
N ARG A 69 1.10 11.58 -13.61
CA ARG A 69 2.55 11.76 -13.81
C ARG A 69 3.04 13.12 -13.31
N TYR A 70 2.34 14.20 -13.69
CA TYR A 70 2.70 15.54 -13.23
C TYR A 70 2.41 15.74 -11.73
N MET A 71 1.40 15.09 -11.19
CA MET A 71 1.17 15.05 -9.74
C MET A 71 2.32 14.37 -9.01
N ALA A 72 2.82 13.25 -9.52
CA ALA A 72 3.97 12.55 -8.92
C ALA A 72 5.26 13.39 -8.99
N GLN A 73 5.52 14.07 -10.11
CA GLN A 73 6.63 15.03 -10.23
C GLN A 73 6.45 16.22 -9.28
N GLY A 74 5.24 16.78 -9.23
CA GLY A 74 4.89 17.84 -8.29
C GLY A 74 5.04 17.45 -6.83
N ALA A 75 4.77 16.19 -6.50
CA ALA A 75 4.98 15.64 -5.15
C ALA A 75 6.46 15.69 -4.72
N VAL A 76 7.38 15.40 -5.64
CA VAL A 76 8.83 15.50 -5.37
C VAL A 76 9.23 16.95 -5.11
N GLU A 77 8.77 17.88 -5.94
CA GLU A 77 9.07 19.33 -5.74
C GLU A 77 8.42 19.85 -4.45
N TYR A 78 7.18 19.47 -4.16
CA TYR A 78 6.51 19.82 -2.93
C TYR A 78 7.23 19.28 -1.68
N ALA A 79 7.76 18.07 -1.73
CA ALA A 79 8.58 17.53 -0.65
C ALA A 79 9.84 18.38 -0.39
N LYS A 80 10.49 18.88 -1.46
CA LYS A 80 11.63 19.80 -1.34
C LYS A 80 11.24 21.14 -0.72
N GLU A 81 10.08 21.70 -1.10
CA GLU A 81 9.53 22.92 -0.48
C GLU A 81 9.28 22.75 1.02
N LEU A 82 8.94 21.54 1.46
CA LEU A 82 8.78 21.17 2.87
C LEU A 82 10.12 20.89 3.61
N GLY A 83 11.25 21.07 2.95
CA GLY A 83 12.58 20.88 3.51
C GLY A 83 13.14 19.45 3.39
N TRP A 84 12.50 18.59 2.61
CA TRP A 84 13.04 17.26 2.31
C TRP A 84 13.92 17.33 1.05
N GLU A 85 15.20 17.68 1.22
CA GLU A 85 16.12 18.00 0.11
C GLU A 85 16.31 16.85 -0.90
N LYS A 86 16.33 15.60 -0.41
CA LYS A 86 16.50 14.38 -1.23
C LYS A 86 15.33 13.44 -1.01
N PRO A 87 14.15 13.72 -1.57
CA PRO A 87 12.97 12.91 -1.34
C PRO A 87 13.15 11.47 -1.84
N GLN A 88 12.86 10.51 -0.99
CA GLN A 88 12.84 9.09 -1.32
C GLN A 88 11.40 8.67 -1.61
N ILE A 89 10.92 9.00 -2.79
CA ILE A 89 9.56 8.80 -3.25
C ILE A 89 9.56 7.83 -4.43
N VAL A 90 8.80 6.76 -4.31
CA VAL A 90 8.55 5.77 -5.38
C VAL A 90 7.15 6.00 -5.94
N LEU A 91 6.98 5.94 -7.25
CA LEU A 91 5.67 5.81 -7.89
C LEU A 91 5.49 4.35 -8.33
N HIS A 92 4.49 3.68 -7.78
CA HIS A 92 4.29 2.24 -7.90
C HIS A 92 2.91 1.90 -8.48
N LEU A 93 2.87 1.01 -9.48
CA LEU A 93 1.63 0.38 -9.95
C LEU A 93 1.25 -0.74 -9.00
N ASP A 94 0.04 -0.66 -8.44
CA ASP A 94 -0.57 -1.64 -7.56
C ASP A 94 -1.48 -2.57 -8.36
N HIS A 95 -1.34 -3.88 -8.18
CA HIS A 95 -2.10 -4.94 -8.87
C HIS A 95 -2.21 -4.75 -10.39
N GLY A 96 -1.08 -4.70 -11.09
CA GLY A 96 -1.08 -4.74 -12.55
C GLY A 96 -1.65 -6.08 -13.06
N ASP A 97 -2.66 -6.02 -13.93
CA ASP A 97 -3.39 -7.17 -14.46
C ASP A 97 -2.81 -7.73 -15.76
N SER A 98 -1.85 -7.05 -16.35
CA SER A 98 -1.29 -7.41 -17.65
C SER A 98 0.10 -6.82 -17.88
N PHE A 99 0.86 -7.48 -18.75
CA PHE A 99 2.15 -6.95 -19.20
C PHE A 99 2.01 -5.57 -19.85
N GLU A 100 0.97 -5.35 -20.63
CA GLU A 100 0.70 -4.10 -21.35
C GLU A 100 0.46 -2.94 -20.38
N LEU A 101 -0.24 -3.17 -19.28
CA LEU A 101 -0.45 -2.16 -18.24
C LEU A 101 0.86 -1.83 -17.53
N CYS A 102 1.62 -2.84 -17.09
CA CYS A 102 2.94 -2.65 -16.48
C CYS A 102 3.88 -1.88 -17.40
N LYS A 103 3.99 -2.32 -18.66
CA LYS A 103 4.78 -1.64 -19.69
C LYS A 103 4.36 -0.18 -19.86
N ASN A 104 3.06 0.08 -19.94
CA ASN A 104 2.55 1.44 -20.11
C ASN A 104 2.91 2.31 -18.89
N CYS A 105 2.81 1.80 -17.66
CA CYS A 105 3.20 2.53 -16.46
C CYS A 105 4.71 2.84 -16.46
N ILE A 106 5.56 1.87 -16.81
CA ILE A 106 7.01 2.07 -16.94
C ILE A 106 7.31 3.17 -17.97
N ASP A 107 6.68 3.12 -19.14
CA ASP A 107 6.85 4.11 -20.22
C ASP A 107 6.40 5.53 -19.79
N PHE A 108 5.50 5.61 -18.80
CA PHE A 108 5.00 6.86 -18.24
C PHE A 108 5.78 7.38 -17.02
N GLY A 109 6.83 6.69 -16.59
CA GLY A 109 7.72 7.16 -15.51
C GLY A 109 7.45 6.56 -14.13
N PHE A 110 6.76 5.43 -14.05
CA PHE A 110 6.71 4.66 -12.81
C PHE A 110 8.08 4.06 -12.51
N SER A 111 8.49 4.13 -11.26
CA SER A 111 9.78 3.60 -10.78
C SER A 111 9.69 2.19 -10.23
N SER A 112 8.47 1.70 -10.03
CA SER A 112 8.17 0.34 -9.60
C SER A 112 6.80 -0.09 -10.13
N VAL A 113 6.64 -1.37 -10.44
CA VAL A 113 5.36 -1.96 -10.85
C VAL A 113 5.15 -3.30 -10.16
N MET A 114 3.91 -3.61 -9.84
CA MET A 114 3.50 -4.96 -9.45
C MET A 114 2.77 -5.61 -10.62
N ILE A 115 3.06 -6.89 -10.85
CA ILE A 115 2.28 -7.76 -11.71
C ILE A 115 1.63 -8.85 -10.86
N ASP A 116 0.31 -8.89 -10.86
CA ASP A 116 -0.47 -9.86 -10.12
C ASP A 116 -0.91 -11.02 -11.04
N GLY A 117 -0.18 -12.10 -10.97
CA GLY A 117 -0.51 -13.38 -11.61
C GLY A 117 -0.98 -14.44 -10.63
N SER A 118 -1.29 -14.07 -9.39
CA SER A 118 -1.58 -15.03 -8.29
C SER A 118 -2.79 -15.94 -8.55
N ALA A 119 -3.76 -15.46 -9.32
CA ALA A 119 -4.92 -16.25 -9.74
C ALA A 119 -4.63 -17.24 -10.90
N LEU A 120 -3.46 -17.13 -11.53
CA LEU A 120 -3.05 -18.03 -12.61
C LEU A 120 -2.39 -19.30 -12.04
N PRO A 121 -2.32 -20.40 -12.84
CA PRO A 121 -1.45 -21.53 -12.49
C PRO A 121 0.00 -21.06 -12.27
N PHE A 122 0.72 -21.66 -11.33
CA PHE A 122 2.06 -21.28 -10.88
C PHE A 122 3.04 -20.98 -12.04
N GLU A 123 3.17 -21.88 -13.02
CA GLU A 123 4.04 -21.68 -14.18
C GLU A 123 3.60 -20.48 -15.06
N LYS A 124 2.31 -20.20 -15.12
CA LYS A 124 1.79 -19.04 -15.87
C LYS A 124 2.04 -17.73 -15.14
N ASN A 125 1.97 -17.74 -13.81
CA ASN A 125 2.38 -16.61 -13.00
C ASN A 125 3.88 -16.32 -13.20
N ILE A 126 4.73 -17.37 -13.18
CA ILE A 126 6.17 -17.22 -13.47
C ILE A 126 6.39 -16.63 -14.86
N GLU A 127 5.76 -17.17 -15.91
CA GLU A 127 5.92 -16.67 -17.29
C GLU A 127 5.55 -15.19 -17.40
N LEU A 128 4.41 -14.79 -16.81
CA LEU A 128 3.92 -13.42 -16.84
C LEU A 128 4.84 -12.47 -16.06
N THR A 129 5.19 -12.83 -14.83
CA THR A 129 6.05 -12.01 -13.96
C THR A 129 7.42 -11.85 -14.58
N LYS A 130 8.03 -12.91 -15.09
CA LYS A 130 9.33 -12.87 -15.80
C LYS A 130 9.30 -11.92 -16.99
N LYS A 131 8.25 -11.96 -17.80
CA LYS A 131 8.08 -11.07 -18.97
C LYS A 131 8.08 -9.59 -18.54
N VAL A 132 7.43 -9.26 -17.42
CA VAL A 132 7.42 -7.90 -16.88
C VAL A 132 8.81 -7.52 -16.35
N VAL A 133 9.47 -8.41 -15.62
CA VAL A 133 10.83 -8.20 -15.09
C VAL A 133 11.83 -7.92 -16.21
N GLU A 134 11.83 -8.74 -17.27
CA GLU A 134 12.73 -8.58 -18.41
C GLU A 134 12.55 -7.22 -19.12
N TYR A 135 11.34 -6.69 -19.14
CA TYR A 135 11.09 -5.35 -19.66
C TYR A 135 11.51 -4.25 -18.68
N ALA A 136 11.08 -4.35 -17.44
CA ALA A 136 11.27 -3.32 -16.42
C ALA A 136 12.77 -3.08 -16.09
N HIS A 137 13.55 -4.15 -15.99
CA HIS A 137 14.97 -4.06 -15.65
C HIS A 137 15.81 -3.35 -16.72
N GLN A 138 15.37 -3.28 -17.98
CA GLN A 138 16.03 -2.49 -19.01
C GLN A 138 16.05 -0.98 -18.67
N PHE A 139 15.13 -0.54 -17.83
CA PHE A 139 14.93 0.86 -17.42
C PHE A 139 15.22 1.09 -15.94
N ASP A 140 15.82 0.11 -15.25
CA ASP A 140 16.10 0.15 -13.81
C ASP A 140 14.82 0.32 -12.94
N VAL A 141 13.67 -0.15 -13.44
CA VAL A 141 12.39 -0.18 -12.73
C VAL A 141 12.26 -1.50 -11.97
N THR A 142 11.84 -1.44 -10.71
CA THR A 142 11.67 -2.63 -9.87
C THR A 142 10.32 -3.29 -10.07
N VAL A 143 10.27 -4.62 -9.92
CA VAL A 143 9.06 -5.42 -10.10
C VAL A 143 8.73 -6.21 -8.85
N GLU A 144 7.47 -6.10 -8.43
CA GLU A 144 6.85 -6.91 -7.38
C GLU A 144 6.02 -8.02 -8.04
N GLY A 145 6.22 -9.25 -7.59
CA GLY A 145 5.37 -10.40 -7.93
C GLY A 145 4.46 -10.77 -6.78
N GLU A 146 3.53 -11.71 -6.98
CA GLU A 146 2.64 -12.20 -5.93
C GLU A 146 2.51 -13.72 -5.94
N LEU A 147 2.56 -14.32 -4.76
CA LEU A 147 2.25 -15.72 -4.49
C LEU A 147 1.23 -15.86 -3.37
N GLY A 148 0.28 -16.77 -3.57
CA GLY A 148 -0.92 -16.88 -2.76
C GLY A 148 -1.99 -15.90 -3.26
N VAL A 149 -3.23 -16.08 -2.84
CA VAL A 149 -4.37 -15.25 -3.25
C VAL A 149 -4.95 -14.59 -2.02
N LEU A 150 -5.08 -13.26 -2.07
CA LEU A 150 -5.75 -12.50 -1.01
C LEU A 150 -7.25 -12.43 -1.28
N ALA A 151 -8.06 -12.71 -0.26
CA ALA A 151 -9.51 -12.52 -0.33
C ALA A 151 -9.86 -11.02 -0.22
N GLY A 152 -11.12 -10.68 -0.51
CA GLY A 152 -11.67 -9.33 -0.40
C GLY A 152 -11.77 -8.61 -1.74
N VAL A 153 -12.14 -7.35 -1.67
CA VAL A 153 -12.34 -6.48 -2.84
C VAL A 153 -11.51 -5.22 -2.69
N GLU A 154 -10.67 -4.95 -3.67
CA GLU A 154 -9.92 -3.70 -3.81
C GLU A 154 -9.93 -3.30 -5.28
N ASP A 155 -10.63 -2.20 -5.57
CA ASP A 155 -10.90 -1.70 -6.92
C ASP A 155 -11.43 -2.81 -7.85
N GLU A 156 -10.63 -3.26 -8.85
CA GLU A 156 -11.01 -4.31 -9.79
C GLU A 156 -10.60 -5.73 -9.33
N VAL A 157 -9.86 -5.87 -8.23
CA VAL A 157 -9.43 -7.16 -7.69
C VAL A 157 -10.46 -7.66 -6.69
N ALA A 158 -11.04 -8.84 -6.94
CA ALA A 158 -12.03 -9.46 -6.06
C ALA A 158 -11.84 -10.98 -6.01
N HIS A 159 -11.61 -11.51 -4.81
CA HIS A 159 -11.53 -12.95 -4.56
C HIS A 159 -12.38 -13.34 -3.35
N GLU A 160 -13.15 -14.41 -3.47
CA GLU A 160 -14.01 -14.90 -2.38
C GLU A 160 -13.20 -15.64 -1.29
N HIS A 161 -12.10 -16.25 -1.66
CA HIS A 161 -11.25 -17.04 -0.76
C HIS A 161 -9.79 -16.62 -0.87
N HIS A 162 -9.06 -16.70 0.25
CA HIS A 162 -7.61 -16.56 0.25
C HIS A 162 -6.94 -17.94 0.17
N THR A 163 -5.76 -17.97 -0.46
CA THR A 163 -4.85 -19.11 -0.43
C THR A 163 -3.53 -18.59 0.14
N TYR A 164 -3.09 -19.16 1.26
CA TYR A 164 -1.79 -18.81 1.83
C TYR A 164 -0.66 -19.13 0.86
N THR A 165 0.37 -18.32 0.90
CA THR A 165 1.59 -18.58 0.14
C THR A 165 2.20 -19.91 0.58
N ASP A 166 2.54 -20.78 -0.38
CA ASP A 166 3.30 -21.98 -0.13
C ASP A 166 4.80 -21.63 -0.03
N PRO A 167 5.43 -21.78 1.15
CA PRO A 167 6.85 -21.48 1.30
C PRO A 167 7.77 -22.34 0.42
N GLU A 168 7.32 -23.50 -0.08
CA GLU A 168 8.12 -24.34 -0.98
C GLU A 168 8.24 -23.73 -2.39
N GLU A 169 7.26 -22.95 -2.83
CA GLU A 169 7.23 -22.32 -4.15
C GLU A 169 8.05 -21.03 -4.24
N VAL A 170 8.34 -20.36 -3.11
CA VAL A 170 8.91 -18.98 -3.12
C VAL A 170 10.32 -18.92 -3.73
N ILE A 171 11.16 -19.93 -3.51
CA ILE A 171 12.52 -19.96 -4.06
C ILE A 171 12.46 -20.08 -5.59
N GLU A 172 11.68 -21.03 -6.07
CA GLU A 172 11.53 -21.29 -7.50
C GLU A 172 10.96 -20.06 -8.22
N PHE A 173 9.92 -19.46 -7.63
CA PHE A 173 9.30 -18.24 -8.17
C PHE A 173 10.31 -17.09 -8.26
N ALA A 174 10.99 -16.76 -7.16
CA ALA A 174 11.95 -15.68 -7.14
C ALA A 174 13.13 -15.89 -8.12
N GLN A 175 13.65 -17.12 -8.20
CA GLN A 175 14.76 -17.45 -9.10
C GLN A 175 14.35 -17.45 -10.57
N LYS A 176 13.18 -17.99 -10.91
CA LYS A 176 12.72 -18.08 -12.30
C LYS A 176 12.24 -16.73 -12.83
N THR A 177 11.64 -15.90 -12.00
CA THR A 177 11.10 -14.59 -12.40
C THR A 177 12.14 -13.48 -12.35
N GLY A 178 13.02 -13.50 -11.33
CA GLY A 178 13.96 -12.42 -11.04
C GLY A 178 13.28 -11.15 -10.51
N CYS A 179 12.08 -11.26 -9.91
CA CYS A 179 11.39 -10.12 -9.32
C CYS A 179 12.19 -9.53 -8.14
N ASP A 180 12.00 -8.23 -7.87
CA ASP A 180 12.75 -7.49 -6.85
C ASP A 180 12.10 -7.60 -5.46
N SER A 181 10.81 -7.96 -5.39
CA SER A 181 10.07 -8.19 -4.16
C SER A 181 8.90 -9.14 -4.39
N LEU A 182 8.39 -9.72 -3.31
CA LEU A 182 7.30 -10.69 -3.36
C LEU A 182 6.20 -10.35 -2.36
N ALA A 183 5.00 -10.10 -2.88
CA ALA A 183 3.80 -10.06 -2.07
C ALA A 183 3.38 -11.49 -1.68
N ILE A 184 3.09 -11.69 -0.38
CA ILE A 184 2.67 -12.97 0.17
C ILE A 184 1.33 -12.87 0.88
N SER A 185 0.59 -13.96 0.87
CA SER A 185 -0.69 -14.12 1.57
C SER A 185 -0.47 -14.86 2.90
N ILE A 186 -0.71 -14.15 4.00
CA ILE A 186 -0.60 -14.69 5.37
C ILE A 186 -1.86 -14.41 6.21
N GLY A 187 -3.01 -14.19 5.55
CA GLY A 187 -4.29 -13.94 6.19
C GLY A 187 -4.69 -12.46 6.25
N THR A 188 -3.99 -11.59 5.52
CA THR A 188 -4.49 -10.25 5.20
C THR A 188 -5.57 -10.33 4.12
N SER A 189 -6.40 -9.30 3.98
CA SER A 189 -7.50 -9.26 3.02
C SER A 189 -7.73 -7.83 2.54
N HIS A 190 -8.20 -7.67 1.30
CA HIS A 190 -8.50 -6.37 0.71
C HIS A 190 -9.77 -5.74 1.30
N GLY A 191 -9.91 -4.42 1.18
CA GLY A 191 -11.10 -3.66 1.61
C GLY A 191 -11.19 -3.42 3.13
N ALA A 192 -12.33 -2.88 3.56
CA ALA A 192 -12.60 -2.55 4.97
C ALA A 192 -13.29 -3.69 5.75
N TYR A 193 -13.76 -4.71 5.07
CA TYR A 193 -14.42 -5.90 5.65
C TYR A 193 -13.50 -7.11 5.52
N LYS A 194 -12.35 -7.06 6.21
CA LYS A 194 -11.31 -8.09 6.09
C LYS A 194 -11.71 -9.42 6.73
N PHE A 195 -12.59 -9.34 7.73
CA PHE A 195 -13.07 -10.50 8.47
C PHE A 195 -14.57 -10.39 8.70
N THR A 196 -15.27 -11.50 8.66
CA THR A 196 -16.65 -11.58 9.13
C THR A 196 -16.69 -11.69 10.65
N PRO A 197 -17.77 -11.26 11.33
CA PRO A 197 -17.91 -11.44 12.79
C PRO A 197 -17.74 -12.88 13.25
N ALA A 198 -18.09 -13.87 12.40
CA ALA A 198 -17.95 -15.29 12.70
C ALA A 198 -16.48 -15.77 12.72
N GLN A 199 -15.59 -15.08 12.05
CA GLN A 199 -14.14 -15.37 12.04
C GLN A 199 -13.42 -14.72 13.23
N CYS A 200 -14.08 -13.78 13.93
CA CYS A 200 -13.50 -13.03 15.04
C CYS A 200 -13.90 -13.63 16.38
N THR A 201 -13.04 -13.45 17.37
CA THR A 201 -13.40 -13.59 18.79
C THR A 201 -13.88 -12.24 19.33
N ARG A 202 -14.33 -12.19 20.60
CA ARG A 202 -14.65 -10.92 21.27
C ARG A 202 -13.77 -10.78 22.52
N ASP A 203 -13.25 -9.56 22.70
CA ASP A 203 -12.53 -9.21 23.92
C ASP A 203 -13.50 -8.99 25.12
N GLU A 204 -12.96 -8.64 26.27
CA GLU A 204 -13.71 -8.37 27.52
C GLU A 204 -14.69 -7.19 27.36
N ASN A 205 -14.49 -6.30 26.41
CA ASN A 205 -15.36 -5.16 26.12
C ASN A 205 -16.36 -5.47 25.01
N GLY A 206 -16.40 -6.72 24.51
CA GLY A 206 -17.27 -7.16 23.42
C GLY A 206 -16.81 -6.73 22.02
N LYS A 207 -15.63 -6.12 21.89
CA LYS A 207 -15.05 -5.73 20.61
C LYS A 207 -14.58 -6.94 19.82
N LEU A 208 -14.82 -6.94 18.52
CA LEU A 208 -14.35 -8.00 17.63
C LEU A 208 -12.82 -7.98 17.49
N VAL A 209 -12.22 -9.15 17.68
CA VAL A 209 -10.78 -9.37 17.56
C VAL A 209 -10.55 -10.37 16.43
N PRO A 210 -9.89 -9.96 15.33
CA PRO A 210 -9.63 -10.84 14.21
C PRO A 210 -8.61 -11.93 14.57
N PRO A 211 -8.57 -13.03 13.79
CA PRO A 211 -7.56 -14.06 13.96
C PRO A 211 -6.15 -13.49 13.72
N PRO A 212 -5.11 -14.09 14.34
CA PRO A 212 -3.74 -13.68 14.10
C PRO A 212 -3.33 -13.99 12.65
N LEU A 213 -2.41 -13.16 12.10
CA LEU A 213 -1.75 -13.46 10.84
C LEU A 213 -0.93 -14.75 10.95
N ALA A 214 -0.79 -15.47 9.84
CA ALA A 214 -0.03 -16.71 9.76
C ALA A 214 1.50 -16.42 9.75
N PHE A 215 2.03 -15.95 10.88
CA PHE A 215 3.46 -15.66 11.01
C PHE A 215 4.35 -16.87 10.75
N ASN A 216 3.86 -18.09 11.00
CA ASN A 216 4.57 -19.31 10.66
C ASN A 216 4.85 -19.45 9.15
N VAL A 217 3.95 -18.94 8.30
CA VAL A 217 4.19 -18.86 6.84
C VAL A 217 5.26 -17.83 6.53
N LEU A 218 5.17 -16.62 7.14
CA LEU A 218 6.19 -15.59 6.97
C LEU A 218 7.58 -16.07 7.41
N ASP A 219 7.65 -16.73 8.57
CA ASP A 219 8.91 -17.26 9.11
C ASP A 219 9.51 -18.32 8.17
N ALA A 220 8.69 -19.23 7.64
CA ALA A 220 9.11 -20.23 6.67
C ALA A 220 9.60 -19.60 5.35
N VAL A 221 8.91 -18.58 4.85
CA VAL A 221 9.35 -17.83 3.66
C VAL A 221 10.69 -17.15 3.92
N MET A 222 10.87 -16.52 5.08
CA MET A 222 12.14 -15.86 5.45
C MET A 222 13.29 -16.84 5.59
N GLU A 223 13.04 -18.04 6.08
CA GLU A 223 14.06 -19.11 6.17
C GLU A 223 14.51 -19.56 4.78
N LYS A 224 13.58 -19.66 3.83
CA LYS A 224 13.87 -20.10 2.45
C LYS A 224 14.47 -19.00 1.56
N LEU A 225 14.09 -17.74 1.78
CA LEU A 225 14.58 -16.56 1.06
C LEU A 225 15.14 -15.51 2.02
N PRO A 226 16.28 -15.78 2.69
CA PRO A 226 16.84 -14.88 3.68
C PRO A 226 17.23 -13.53 3.04
N GLY A 227 16.71 -12.44 3.61
CA GLY A 227 16.98 -11.08 3.14
C GLY A 227 16.28 -10.68 1.84
N PHE A 228 15.39 -11.51 1.31
CA PHE A 228 14.57 -11.14 0.16
C PHE A 228 13.41 -10.22 0.58
N PRO A 229 13.11 -9.15 -0.19
CA PRO A 229 12.06 -8.21 0.16
C PRO A 229 10.65 -8.82 0.10
N ILE A 230 9.97 -8.83 1.24
CA ILE A 230 8.60 -9.33 1.37
C ILE A 230 7.64 -8.15 1.51
N VAL A 231 6.46 -8.28 0.91
CA VAL A 231 5.40 -7.26 0.88
C VAL A 231 4.10 -7.82 1.46
N LEU A 232 3.36 -7.00 2.19
CA LEU A 232 2.00 -7.32 2.63
C LEU A 232 0.98 -6.38 2.00
N HIS A 233 0.05 -6.99 1.25
CA HIS A 233 -1.16 -6.37 0.75
C HIS A 233 -2.33 -6.56 1.75
N GLY A 234 -3.45 -5.87 1.51
CA GLY A 234 -4.64 -6.01 2.33
C GLY A 234 -4.45 -5.66 3.81
N SER A 235 -3.54 -4.75 4.13
CA SER A 235 -3.02 -4.54 5.48
C SER A 235 -3.55 -3.30 6.18
N SER A 236 -4.61 -2.66 5.70
CA SER A 236 -5.27 -1.55 6.39
C SER A 236 -5.82 -2.01 7.74
N SER A 237 -5.68 -1.17 8.78
CA SER A 237 -6.14 -1.49 10.15
C SER A 237 -7.59 -1.16 10.41
N VAL A 238 -8.24 -0.42 9.50
CA VAL A 238 -9.63 0.01 9.61
C VAL A 238 -9.88 0.72 10.95
N PRO A 239 -9.35 1.97 11.13
CA PRO A 239 -9.44 2.69 12.39
C PRO A 239 -10.89 2.85 12.84
N GLN A 240 -11.22 2.32 14.01
CA GLN A 240 -12.60 2.23 14.49
C GLN A 240 -13.21 3.59 14.81
N ASP A 241 -12.42 4.57 15.24
CA ASP A 241 -12.84 5.96 15.44
C ASP A 241 -13.31 6.64 14.14
N GLU A 242 -12.69 6.31 13.01
CA GLU A 242 -13.13 6.77 11.70
C GLU A 242 -14.42 6.06 11.25
N VAL A 243 -14.53 4.75 11.49
CA VAL A 243 -15.76 3.97 11.22
C VAL A 243 -16.92 4.52 12.05
N ASP A 244 -16.70 4.74 13.35
CA ASP A 244 -17.70 5.30 14.27
C ASP A 244 -18.13 6.71 13.83
N THR A 245 -17.20 7.55 13.42
CA THR A 245 -17.48 8.89 12.89
C THR A 245 -18.32 8.81 11.62
N ILE A 246 -17.97 7.93 10.69
CA ILE A 246 -18.76 7.72 9.45
C ILE A 246 -20.18 7.30 9.78
N ASN A 247 -20.34 6.32 10.69
CA ASN A 247 -21.66 5.81 11.08
C ASN A 247 -22.48 6.87 11.85
N MET A 248 -21.85 7.63 12.73
CA MET A 248 -22.48 8.73 13.46
C MET A 248 -23.06 9.80 12.53
N PHE A 249 -22.37 10.10 11.43
CA PHE A 249 -22.76 11.13 10.48
C PHE A 249 -23.41 10.57 9.19
N GLY A 250 -24.25 9.54 9.36
CA GLY A 250 -25.15 9.04 8.32
C GLY A 250 -24.50 8.03 7.36
N GLY A 251 -23.33 7.49 7.70
CA GLY A 251 -22.76 6.33 7.03
C GLY A 251 -23.37 5.02 7.50
N LYS A 252 -22.98 3.92 6.85
CA LYS A 252 -23.42 2.58 7.20
C LYS A 252 -22.29 1.58 6.94
N LEU A 253 -21.38 1.45 7.89
CA LEU A 253 -20.25 0.52 7.88
C LEU A 253 -20.34 -0.42 9.09
N PRO A 254 -21.33 -1.35 9.12
CA PRO A 254 -21.42 -2.31 10.20
C PRO A 254 -20.26 -3.32 10.11
N ASP A 255 -19.68 -3.69 11.26
CA ASP A 255 -18.70 -4.78 11.37
C ASP A 255 -17.43 -4.61 10.50
N ALA A 256 -17.07 -3.38 10.12
CA ALA A 256 -15.82 -3.11 9.42
C ALA A 256 -14.63 -3.35 10.36
N ILE A 257 -13.75 -4.29 9.99
CA ILE A 257 -12.61 -4.73 10.82
C ILE A 257 -11.38 -4.88 9.94
N GLY A 258 -10.24 -4.37 10.43
CA GLY A 258 -8.94 -4.45 9.79
C GLY A 258 -7.93 -5.33 10.52
N ILE A 259 -6.68 -5.25 10.08
CA ILE A 259 -5.56 -5.94 10.70
C ILE A 259 -5.10 -5.16 11.93
N PRO A 260 -4.94 -5.80 13.10
CA PRO A 260 -4.40 -5.15 14.29
C PRO A 260 -3.01 -4.55 14.05
N GLU A 261 -2.81 -3.30 14.47
CA GLU A 261 -1.56 -2.56 14.18
C GLU A 261 -0.33 -3.20 14.84
N GLU A 262 -0.49 -3.87 15.98
CA GLU A 262 0.58 -4.63 16.63
C GLU A 262 1.07 -5.81 15.78
N GLN A 263 0.19 -6.45 15.00
CA GLN A 263 0.57 -7.51 14.06
C GLN A 263 1.32 -6.94 12.86
N LEU A 264 0.88 -5.79 12.33
CA LEU A 264 1.61 -5.08 11.28
C LEU A 264 2.99 -4.64 11.77
N ARG A 265 3.08 -4.12 12.98
CA ARG A 265 4.36 -3.73 13.60
C ARG A 265 5.28 -4.94 13.81
N LYS A 266 4.74 -6.09 14.18
CA LYS A 266 5.49 -7.33 14.27
C LYS A 266 6.03 -7.75 12.89
N ALA A 267 5.20 -7.72 11.86
CA ALA A 267 5.60 -8.04 10.48
C ALA A 267 6.70 -7.07 9.96
N ALA A 268 6.56 -5.77 10.19
CA ALA A 268 7.53 -4.75 9.80
C ALA A 268 8.93 -4.92 10.44
N LYS A 269 9.02 -5.63 11.57
CA LYS A 269 10.30 -5.97 12.22
C LYS A 269 11.00 -7.19 11.62
N SER A 270 10.40 -7.82 10.64
CA SER A 270 10.91 -9.00 9.93
C SER A 270 11.40 -8.63 8.51
N ALA A 271 11.32 -9.51 7.54
CA ALA A 271 11.62 -9.22 6.13
C ALA A 271 10.51 -8.45 5.39
N VAL A 272 9.41 -8.12 6.05
CA VAL A 272 8.35 -7.29 5.45
C VAL A 272 8.84 -5.86 5.34
N CYS A 273 9.19 -5.45 4.14
CA CYS A 273 9.78 -4.15 3.85
C CYS A 273 8.80 -3.13 3.24
N LYS A 274 7.61 -3.57 2.83
CA LYS A 274 6.51 -2.75 2.30
C LYS A 274 5.19 -3.23 2.86
N ILE A 275 4.34 -2.30 3.30
CA ILE A 275 2.98 -2.58 3.76
C ILE A 275 2.01 -1.63 3.05
N ASN A 276 1.01 -2.21 2.38
CA ASN A 276 -0.01 -1.47 1.65
C ASN A 276 -1.10 -0.95 2.58
N ILE A 277 -1.43 0.33 2.47
CA ILE A 277 -2.47 1.00 3.24
C ILE A 277 -3.31 1.86 2.28
N ASP A 278 -4.57 1.45 2.08
CA ASP A 278 -5.55 2.14 1.27
C ASP A 278 -6.82 2.47 2.06
N SER A 279 -7.56 1.47 2.53
CA SER A 279 -8.86 1.66 3.20
C SER A 279 -8.81 2.65 4.35
N ASP A 280 -7.71 2.70 5.10
CA ASP A 280 -7.57 3.61 6.24
C ASP A 280 -7.65 5.08 5.82
N SER A 281 -7.02 5.44 4.70
CA SER A 281 -7.06 6.79 4.15
C SER A 281 -8.42 7.16 3.58
N ARG A 282 -9.09 6.20 2.92
CA ARG A 282 -10.47 6.38 2.43
C ARG A 282 -11.44 6.63 3.58
N LEU A 283 -11.29 5.91 4.70
CA LEU A 283 -12.09 6.11 5.91
C LEU A 283 -11.83 7.48 6.55
N ALA A 284 -10.57 7.86 6.74
CA ALA A 284 -10.20 9.13 7.35
C ALA A 284 -10.73 10.33 6.53
N MET A 285 -10.62 10.27 5.21
CA MET A 285 -11.18 11.29 4.32
C MET A 285 -12.70 11.37 4.43
N THR A 286 -13.37 10.22 4.34
CA THR A 286 -14.83 10.12 4.38
C THR A 286 -15.41 10.60 5.70
N ALA A 287 -14.80 10.22 6.82
CA ALA A 287 -15.20 10.63 8.16
C ALA A 287 -15.15 12.15 8.33
N ALA A 288 -14.05 12.78 7.92
CA ALA A 288 -13.88 14.23 8.01
C ALA A 288 -14.89 14.99 7.14
N VAL A 289 -15.11 14.55 5.89
CA VAL A 289 -16.08 15.17 4.98
C VAL A 289 -17.51 15.05 5.53
N ARG A 290 -17.91 13.86 6.01
CA ARG A 290 -19.23 13.64 6.60
C ARG A 290 -19.46 14.52 7.83
N ARG A 291 -18.45 14.63 8.69
CA ARG A 291 -18.50 15.49 9.87
C ARG A 291 -18.79 16.95 9.48
N VAL A 292 -18.04 17.47 8.50
CA VAL A 292 -18.25 18.87 8.05
C VAL A 292 -19.67 19.07 7.54
N PHE A 293 -20.21 18.19 6.70
CA PHE A 293 -21.57 18.32 6.18
C PHE A 293 -22.66 18.17 7.25
N ALA A 294 -22.41 17.37 8.29
CA ALA A 294 -23.35 17.23 9.40
C ALA A 294 -23.32 18.44 10.34
N GLU A 295 -22.13 18.93 10.69
CA GLU A 295 -21.96 20.07 11.62
C GLU A 295 -22.17 21.43 10.96
N LYS A 296 -21.95 21.53 9.64
CA LYS A 296 -22.06 22.74 8.83
C LYS A 296 -22.85 22.46 7.56
N PRO A 297 -24.17 22.19 7.65
CA PRO A 297 -24.97 21.73 6.51
C PRO A 297 -25.10 22.73 5.34
N ALA A 298 -24.75 24.00 5.56
CA ALA A 298 -24.71 25.02 4.51
C ALA A 298 -23.35 25.12 3.80
N GLU A 299 -22.36 24.32 4.21
CA GLU A 299 -21.02 24.41 3.62
C GLU A 299 -21.00 23.75 2.23
N PHE A 300 -20.48 24.45 1.24
CA PHE A 300 -20.36 24.00 -0.14
C PHE A 300 -19.01 24.33 -0.79
N ASP A 301 -18.11 25.00 -0.09
CA ASP A 301 -16.74 25.27 -0.58
C ASP A 301 -15.88 24.01 -0.39
N PRO A 302 -15.38 23.37 -1.49
CA PRO A 302 -14.56 22.16 -1.38
C PRO A 302 -13.34 22.34 -0.48
N ARG A 303 -12.75 23.52 -0.41
CA ARG A 303 -11.60 23.80 0.47
C ARG A 303 -11.97 23.66 1.95
N LYS A 304 -13.24 23.86 2.30
CA LYS A 304 -13.75 23.82 3.68
C LYS A 304 -14.11 22.42 4.16
N TYR A 305 -14.35 21.47 3.26
CA TYR A 305 -14.59 20.07 3.64
C TYR A 305 -13.43 19.14 3.24
N LEU A 306 -12.69 19.43 2.16
CA LEU A 306 -11.50 18.67 1.79
C LEU A 306 -10.24 19.09 2.58
N GLY A 307 -10.15 20.34 3.05
CA GLY A 307 -9.07 20.80 3.93
C GLY A 307 -8.99 19.97 5.22
N PRO A 308 -10.06 19.91 6.03
CA PRO A 308 -10.12 19.03 7.21
C PRO A 308 -9.89 17.55 6.90
N ALA A 309 -10.35 17.07 5.74
CA ALA A 309 -10.11 15.69 5.31
C ALA A 309 -8.61 15.42 5.07
N ARG A 310 -7.92 16.35 4.38
CA ARG A 310 -6.47 16.27 4.18
C ARG A 310 -5.71 16.27 5.51
N ASP A 311 -6.09 17.15 6.43
CA ASP A 311 -5.44 17.24 7.74
C ASP A 311 -5.66 15.97 8.59
N ASN A 312 -6.85 15.35 8.47
CA ASN A 312 -7.14 14.07 9.13
C ASN A 312 -6.30 12.92 8.54
N MET A 313 -6.19 12.85 7.22
CA MET A 313 -5.34 11.86 6.54
C MET A 313 -3.86 12.06 6.88
N GLU A 314 -3.37 13.31 6.97
CA GLU A 314 -1.98 13.59 7.36
C GLU A 314 -1.68 13.00 8.76
N LYS A 315 -2.58 13.20 9.73
CA LYS A 315 -2.45 12.61 11.08
C LYS A 315 -2.41 11.08 11.04
N LEU A 316 -3.29 10.47 10.26
CA LEU A 316 -3.31 9.04 10.05
C LEU A 316 -1.99 8.53 9.49
N TYR A 317 -1.49 9.13 8.41
CA TYR A 317 -0.24 8.72 7.78
C TYR A 317 0.96 8.87 8.72
N ARG A 318 1.04 9.96 9.48
CA ARG A 318 2.09 10.14 10.50
C ARG A 318 2.02 9.06 11.57
N HIS A 319 0.83 8.73 12.05
CA HIS A 319 0.63 7.63 13.00
C HIS A 319 1.14 6.30 12.44
N LYS A 320 0.78 5.97 11.18
CA LYS A 320 1.25 4.75 10.52
C LYS A 320 2.78 4.71 10.37
N ILE A 321 3.39 5.79 9.93
CA ILE A 321 4.83 5.91 9.76
C ILE A 321 5.56 5.68 11.09
N VAL A 322 5.13 6.34 12.15
CA VAL A 322 5.81 6.33 13.46
C VAL A 322 5.53 5.04 14.24
N ASN A 323 4.25 4.73 14.43
CA ASN A 323 3.84 3.73 15.42
C ASN A 323 3.68 2.33 14.84
N VAL A 324 3.31 2.22 13.56
CA VAL A 324 3.02 0.93 12.92
C VAL A 324 4.20 0.43 12.10
N LEU A 325 4.68 1.23 11.17
CA LEU A 325 5.71 0.82 10.20
C LEU A 325 7.14 1.04 10.72
N GLY A 326 7.33 2.05 11.56
CA GLY A 326 8.62 2.39 12.16
C GLY A 326 9.61 3.00 11.18
N SER A 327 9.12 3.63 10.12
CA SER A 327 9.94 4.24 9.06
C SER A 327 10.30 5.71 9.33
N ALA A 328 9.85 6.29 10.44
CA ALA A 328 10.22 7.65 10.85
C ALA A 328 11.73 7.80 11.01
N GLY A 329 12.31 8.87 10.46
CA GLY A 329 13.74 9.14 10.48
C GLY A 329 14.58 8.20 9.61
N LYS A 330 13.98 7.50 8.65
CA LYS A 330 14.68 6.53 7.78
C LYS A 330 14.92 7.07 6.36
N ALA A 331 14.38 8.23 6.01
CA ALA A 331 14.80 8.96 4.82
C ALA A 331 16.11 9.71 5.09
N GLU A 332 17.06 9.59 4.20
CA GLU A 332 18.36 10.28 4.25
C GLU A 332 18.29 11.66 3.62
#